data_8e3612ef56bf9e790e2d9d0c35520e07
#
_entry.id   8e3612ef56bf9e790e2d9d0c35520e07
#
_cell.length_a   1.000
_cell.length_b   1.000
_cell.length_c   1.000
_cell.angle_alpha   90.00
_cell.angle_beta   90.00
_cell.angle_gamma   90.00
#
_symmetry.space_group_name_H-M   'P 1'
#
loop_
_entity.id
_entity.type
_entity.pdbx_description
1 polymer ?
#
loop_
_entity_poly.entity_id
_entity_poly.type
_entity_poly.pdbx_seq_one_letter_code
_entity_poly.pdbx_strand_id
1 'polypeptide(L)'
;MYIMGLDLGYSSVKVVVANEYGEILKKFKFPSLIGITKKVNEVENDKIYQYDDNYYMVGDEAKHLPSQNMIDITEYKNLEYYAPLLLKHTIKKCGITPDIIVAGLSIAQINYSGYFQARLESFTIDETDYKFEKVYVLPQGAGAKLAIDKYGNKFPEEQKEYLGTSSYVLADVGFNTLDLLLVNDGLTDPNLFCGIEKNGILKCSAEIAQEIYKNHNRQITLQEAREVLDTGYYK
;
A
#
# COMPACT_ATOMS: atom_id res chain seq x y z
N MET A 1 6.75 -18.55 -14.81
CA MET A 1 7.01 -17.91 -13.49
C MET A 1 6.22 -16.61 -13.41
N TYR A 2 5.54 -16.37 -12.29
CA TYR A 2 4.76 -15.16 -12.05
C TYR A 2 5.40 -14.32 -10.95
N ILE A 3 5.56 -13.03 -11.21
CA ILE A 3 6.14 -12.06 -10.29
C ILE A 3 5.04 -11.08 -9.89
N MET A 4 4.83 -10.90 -8.60
CA MET A 4 3.86 -9.96 -8.07
C MET A 4 4.59 -8.78 -7.41
N GLY A 5 4.41 -7.58 -7.96
CA GLY A 5 4.71 -6.34 -7.28
C GLY A 5 3.54 -5.93 -6.39
N LEU A 6 3.79 -5.70 -5.11
CA LEU A 6 2.78 -5.49 -4.09
C LEU A 6 3.13 -4.25 -3.24
N ASP A 7 2.31 -3.22 -3.32
CA ASP A 7 2.37 -2.06 -2.42
C ASP A 7 1.19 -2.15 -1.43
N LEU A 8 1.49 -2.56 -0.19
CA LEU A 8 0.54 -2.61 0.91
C LEU A 8 0.46 -1.25 1.60
N GLY A 9 -0.15 -0.29 0.91
CA GLY A 9 -0.32 1.05 1.46
C GLY A 9 -1.44 1.14 2.51
N TYR A 10 -1.36 2.14 3.38
CA TYR A 10 -2.34 2.39 4.45
C TYR A 10 -3.76 2.69 3.95
N SER A 11 -3.93 3.19 2.74
CA SER A 11 -5.26 3.47 2.17
C SER A 11 -5.66 2.54 1.04
N SER A 12 -4.70 2.01 0.31
CA SER A 12 -4.96 1.11 -0.81
C SER A 12 -3.80 0.17 -1.08
N VAL A 13 -4.13 -1.06 -1.40
CA VAL A 13 -3.20 -2.05 -1.96
C VAL A 13 -3.12 -1.83 -3.46
N LYS A 14 -1.90 -1.71 -3.99
CA LYS A 14 -1.63 -1.61 -5.43
C LYS A 14 -0.88 -2.85 -5.88
N VAL A 15 -1.29 -3.43 -7.00
CA VAL A 15 -0.82 -4.73 -7.46
C VAL A 15 -0.46 -4.67 -8.93
N VAL A 16 0.68 -5.25 -9.26
CA VAL A 16 1.08 -5.57 -10.64
C VAL A 16 1.55 -7.02 -10.66
N VAL A 17 1.01 -7.83 -11.56
CA VAL A 17 1.49 -9.18 -11.80
C VAL A 17 2.06 -9.26 -13.21
N ALA A 18 3.28 -9.75 -13.32
CA ALA A 18 3.97 -9.95 -14.59
C ALA A 18 4.48 -11.39 -14.72
N ASN A 19 4.72 -11.82 -15.95
CA ASN A 19 5.43 -13.06 -16.21
C ASN A 19 6.97 -12.84 -16.21
N GLU A 20 7.73 -13.88 -16.34
CA GLU A 20 9.20 -13.87 -16.37
C GLU A 20 9.80 -13.07 -17.54
N TYR A 21 9.02 -12.78 -18.56
CA TYR A 21 9.42 -11.95 -19.70
C TYR A 21 9.14 -10.46 -19.50
N GLY A 22 8.55 -10.10 -18.33
CA GLY A 22 8.19 -8.72 -17.99
C GLY A 22 6.88 -8.24 -18.61
N GLU A 23 6.07 -9.16 -19.18
CA GLU A 23 4.75 -8.85 -19.68
C GLU A 23 3.78 -8.70 -18.50
N ILE A 24 3.07 -7.55 -18.44
CA ILE A 24 2.08 -7.27 -17.41
C ILE A 24 0.78 -8.03 -17.70
N LEU A 25 0.46 -8.97 -16.82
CA LEU A 25 -0.74 -9.80 -16.91
C LEU A 25 -1.94 -9.16 -16.19
N LYS A 26 -1.69 -8.55 -15.04
CA LYS A 26 -2.71 -7.88 -14.21
C LYS A 26 -2.15 -6.61 -13.59
N LYS A 27 -3.00 -5.59 -13.50
CA LYS A 27 -2.73 -4.36 -12.76
C LYS A 27 -4.04 -3.87 -12.16
N PHE A 28 -4.09 -3.72 -10.84
CA PHE A 28 -5.28 -3.24 -10.14
C PHE A 28 -4.92 -2.64 -8.77
N LYS A 29 -5.90 -1.99 -8.16
CA LYS A 29 -5.85 -1.52 -6.77
C LYS A 29 -7.18 -1.83 -6.08
N PHE A 30 -7.13 -1.90 -4.75
CA PHE A 30 -8.31 -2.00 -3.90
C PHE A 30 -8.04 -1.31 -2.56
N PRO A 31 -9.07 -0.89 -1.81
CA PRO A 31 -8.86 -0.22 -0.53
C PRO A 31 -8.26 -1.18 0.50
N SER A 32 -7.30 -0.69 1.29
CA SER A 32 -6.70 -1.44 2.40
C SER A 32 -7.65 -1.49 3.60
N LEU A 33 -8.91 -1.84 3.37
CA LEU A 33 -9.90 -1.96 4.41
C LEU A 33 -9.95 -3.39 4.94
N ILE A 34 -10.02 -3.51 6.27
CA ILE A 34 -10.18 -4.78 6.96
C ILE A 34 -11.19 -4.57 8.07
N GLY A 35 -12.13 -5.46 8.18
CA GLY A 35 -13.12 -5.38 9.26
C GLY A 35 -13.43 -6.75 9.83
N ILE A 36 -13.67 -6.80 11.15
CA ILE A 36 -14.07 -8.02 11.87
C ILE A 36 -15.55 -8.28 11.60
N THR A 37 -15.86 -9.53 11.31
CA THR A 37 -17.22 -10.00 11.12
C THR A 37 -17.45 -11.29 11.91
N LYS A 38 -18.68 -11.82 11.85
CA LYS A 38 -19.00 -13.14 12.39
C LYS A 38 -18.98 -14.16 11.25
N LYS A 39 -18.78 -15.43 11.59
CA LYS A 39 -18.98 -16.51 10.63
C LYS A 39 -20.43 -16.48 10.15
N VAL A 40 -20.64 -16.26 8.86
CA VAL A 40 -21.97 -16.26 8.24
C VAL A 40 -22.15 -17.58 7.49
N ASN A 41 -23.41 -18.01 7.34
CA ASN A 41 -23.77 -19.28 6.69
C ASN A 41 -23.18 -19.40 5.28
N GLU A 42 -23.05 -20.62 4.80
CA GLU A 42 -22.28 -21.09 3.62
C GLU A 42 -22.40 -20.27 2.32
N VAL A 43 -23.44 -19.46 2.14
CA VAL A 43 -23.69 -18.71 0.90
C VAL A 43 -22.81 -17.46 0.73
N GLU A 44 -22.23 -16.94 1.82
CA GLU A 44 -21.34 -15.76 1.78
C GLU A 44 -19.89 -16.07 2.17
N ASN A 45 -19.56 -17.34 2.29
CA ASN A 45 -18.28 -17.81 2.82
C ASN A 45 -17.08 -17.41 1.94
N ASP A 46 -17.31 -17.13 0.67
CA ASP A 46 -16.24 -16.73 -0.25
C ASP A 46 -15.71 -15.30 -0.06
N LYS A 47 -16.41 -14.44 0.73
CA LYS A 47 -16.03 -13.06 1.03
C LYS A 47 -15.37 -12.88 2.39
N ILE A 48 -15.35 -13.97 3.18
CA ILE A 48 -14.88 -13.95 4.57
C ILE A 48 -13.60 -14.79 4.65
N TYR A 49 -12.64 -14.30 5.41
CA TYR A 49 -11.39 -14.98 5.70
C TYR A 49 -11.32 -15.32 7.18
N GLN A 50 -10.91 -16.53 7.52
CA GLN A 50 -10.56 -16.91 8.89
C GLN A 50 -9.06 -16.71 9.10
N TYR A 51 -8.70 -15.88 10.08
CA TYR A 51 -7.33 -15.59 10.45
C TYR A 51 -7.21 -15.40 11.97
N ASP A 52 -6.31 -16.14 12.62
CA ASP A 52 -6.10 -16.11 14.07
C ASP A 52 -7.43 -16.11 14.88
N ASP A 53 -8.23 -17.15 14.70
CA ASP A 53 -9.52 -17.39 15.40
C ASP A 53 -10.62 -16.35 15.15
N ASN A 54 -10.39 -15.39 14.28
CA ASN A 54 -11.37 -14.37 13.92
C ASN A 54 -11.75 -14.46 12.44
N TYR A 55 -12.87 -13.81 12.11
CA TYR A 55 -13.39 -13.73 10.74
C TYR A 55 -13.31 -12.29 10.23
N TYR A 56 -12.83 -12.12 9.01
CA TYR A 56 -12.55 -10.82 8.42
C TYR A 56 -13.15 -10.68 7.03
N MET A 57 -13.59 -9.47 6.71
CA MET A 57 -13.80 -8.99 5.34
C MET A 57 -12.67 -8.05 4.96
N VAL A 58 -12.26 -8.06 3.69
CA VAL A 58 -11.11 -7.31 3.19
C VAL A 58 -11.48 -6.55 1.92
N GLY A 59 -10.92 -5.36 1.75
CA GLY A 59 -11.09 -4.59 0.54
C GLY A 59 -12.49 -3.97 0.40
N ASP A 60 -13.06 -4.06 -0.77
CA ASP A 60 -14.38 -3.47 -1.07
C ASP A 60 -15.51 -4.12 -0.26
N GLU A 61 -15.40 -5.39 0.06
CA GLU A 61 -16.36 -6.13 0.88
C GLU A 61 -16.44 -5.57 2.31
N ALA A 62 -15.32 -5.12 2.86
CA ALA A 62 -15.28 -4.53 4.20
C ALA A 62 -16.04 -3.20 4.31
N LYS A 63 -16.26 -2.47 3.20
CA LYS A 63 -17.02 -1.20 3.20
C LYS A 63 -18.44 -1.32 3.72
N HIS A 64 -19.01 -2.52 3.67
CA HIS A 64 -20.37 -2.78 4.13
C HIS A 64 -20.47 -3.02 5.64
N LEU A 65 -19.34 -3.12 6.33
CA LEU A 65 -19.31 -3.33 7.77
C LEU A 65 -19.51 -2.01 8.55
N PRO A 66 -20.15 -2.05 9.73
CA PRO A 66 -20.21 -0.90 10.61
C PRO A 66 -18.83 -0.38 11.00
N SER A 67 -18.69 0.94 11.17
CA SER A 67 -17.41 1.59 11.49
C SER A 67 -16.70 1.01 12.72
N GLN A 68 -17.47 0.60 13.74
CA GLN A 68 -16.91 -0.02 14.95
C GLN A 68 -16.27 -1.39 14.72
N ASN A 69 -16.54 -2.02 13.60
CA ASN A 69 -15.96 -3.30 13.22
C ASN A 69 -14.69 -3.15 12.36
N MET A 70 -14.40 -1.93 11.93
CA MET A 70 -13.23 -1.65 11.08
C MET A 70 -11.96 -1.67 11.91
N ILE A 71 -10.93 -2.29 11.35
CA ILE A 71 -9.57 -2.29 11.91
C ILE A 71 -8.86 -1.02 11.45
N ASP A 72 -8.29 -0.31 12.40
CA ASP A 72 -7.40 0.81 12.09
C ASP A 72 -6.03 0.28 11.65
N ILE A 73 -5.77 0.32 10.35
CA ILE A 73 -4.48 -0.09 9.78
C ILE A 73 -3.51 1.09 9.57
N THR A 74 -3.81 2.29 10.08
CA THR A 74 -2.90 3.45 9.96
C THR A 74 -1.64 3.31 10.83
N GLU A 75 -1.68 2.45 11.84
CA GLU A 75 -0.50 2.07 12.61
C GLU A 75 0.24 0.91 11.94
N TYR A 76 1.57 1.03 11.81
CA TYR A 76 2.41 0.02 11.14
C TYR A 76 2.22 -1.41 11.68
N LYS A 77 2.11 -1.57 13.00
CA LYS A 77 1.90 -2.89 13.62
C LYS A 77 0.64 -3.59 13.10
N ASN A 78 -0.42 -2.84 12.87
CA ASN A 78 -1.66 -3.39 12.33
C ASN A 78 -1.48 -3.73 10.84
N LEU A 79 -0.84 -2.85 10.06
CA LEU A 79 -0.54 -3.13 8.65
C LEU A 79 0.32 -4.40 8.52
N GLU A 80 1.36 -4.55 9.33
CA GLU A 80 2.23 -5.74 9.36
C GLU A 80 1.43 -7.00 9.74
N TYR A 81 0.66 -6.93 10.82
CA TYR A 81 -0.12 -8.07 11.32
C TYR A 81 -1.14 -8.57 10.31
N TYR A 82 -1.82 -7.65 9.61
CA TYR A 82 -2.86 -7.99 8.63
C TYR A 82 -2.34 -8.07 7.18
N ALA A 83 -1.04 -7.90 6.93
CA ALA A 83 -0.45 -8.06 5.59
C ALA A 83 -0.78 -9.42 4.93
N PRO A 84 -0.81 -10.56 5.65
CA PRO A 84 -1.25 -11.85 5.10
C PRO A 84 -2.68 -11.81 4.53
N LEU A 85 -3.63 -11.18 5.22
CA LEU A 85 -5.00 -11.05 4.74
C LEU A 85 -5.09 -10.24 3.45
N LEU A 86 -4.35 -9.14 3.36
CA LEU A 86 -4.28 -8.30 2.17
C LEU A 86 -3.64 -9.06 0.99
N LEU A 87 -2.57 -9.84 1.25
CA LEU A 87 -1.93 -10.68 0.23
C LEU A 87 -2.87 -11.81 -0.24
N LYS A 88 -3.54 -12.50 0.68
CA LYS A 88 -4.52 -13.55 0.33
C LYS A 88 -5.66 -12.98 -0.53
N HIS A 89 -6.20 -11.82 -0.14
CA HIS A 89 -7.24 -11.14 -0.92
C HIS A 89 -6.71 -10.74 -2.31
N THR A 90 -5.46 -10.29 -2.40
CA THR A 90 -4.80 -9.98 -3.67
C THR A 90 -4.73 -11.21 -4.58
N ILE A 91 -4.26 -12.35 -4.07
CA ILE A 91 -4.16 -13.61 -4.82
C ILE A 91 -5.54 -14.05 -5.32
N LYS A 92 -6.55 -14.01 -4.44
CA LYS A 92 -7.93 -14.35 -4.82
C LYS A 92 -8.45 -13.41 -5.92
N LYS A 93 -8.26 -12.09 -5.78
CA LYS A 93 -8.75 -11.09 -6.74
C LYS A 93 -8.06 -11.18 -8.10
N CYS A 94 -6.77 -11.49 -8.14
CA CYS A 94 -6.05 -11.66 -9.41
C CYS A 94 -6.21 -13.05 -10.03
N GLY A 95 -6.51 -14.07 -9.23
CA GLY A 95 -6.60 -15.48 -9.68
C GLY A 95 -5.23 -16.07 -10.05
N ILE A 96 -4.13 -15.46 -9.61
CA ILE A 96 -2.76 -15.91 -9.89
C ILE A 96 -2.01 -16.02 -8.57
N THR A 97 -1.46 -17.18 -8.26
CA THR A 97 -0.51 -17.37 -7.17
C THR A 97 0.89 -17.03 -7.68
N PRO A 98 1.58 -16.06 -7.07
CA PRO A 98 2.92 -15.67 -7.54
C PRO A 98 3.99 -16.68 -7.10
N ASP A 99 5.03 -16.83 -7.93
CA ASP A 99 6.28 -17.52 -7.55
C ASP A 99 7.24 -16.58 -6.81
N ILE A 100 7.16 -15.29 -7.11
CA ILE A 100 7.99 -14.23 -6.49
C ILE A 100 7.09 -13.08 -6.08
N ILE A 101 7.28 -12.59 -4.86
CA ILE A 101 6.64 -11.37 -4.35
C ILE A 101 7.71 -10.30 -4.14
N VAL A 102 7.46 -9.10 -4.64
CA VAL A 102 8.25 -7.90 -4.37
C VAL A 102 7.35 -6.89 -3.72
N ALA A 103 7.50 -6.70 -2.41
CA ALA A 103 6.69 -5.77 -1.63
C ALA A 103 7.45 -4.45 -1.37
N GLY A 104 6.71 -3.34 -1.39
CA GLY A 104 7.20 -2.03 -0.97
C GLY A 104 6.91 -1.79 0.51
N LEU A 105 7.89 -1.23 1.24
CA LEU A 105 7.72 -0.78 2.62
C LEU A 105 8.22 0.66 2.74
N SER A 106 7.48 1.50 3.49
CA SER A 106 7.91 2.88 3.74
C SER A 106 9.31 2.91 4.35
N ILE A 107 10.09 3.91 3.98
CA ILE A 107 11.45 4.12 4.52
C ILE A 107 11.40 4.27 6.03
N ALA A 108 10.36 4.89 6.58
CA ALA A 108 10.17 5.02 8.03
C ALA A 108 10.13 3.66 8.76
N GLN A 109 9.66 2.60 8.08
CA GLN A 109 9.54 1.25 8.65
C GLN A 109 10.57 0.26 8.09
N ILE A 110 11.51 0.69 7.27
CA ILE A 110 12.43 -0.23 6.56
C ILE A 110 13.25 -1.12 7.50
N ASN A 111 13.53 -0.67 8.71
CA ASN A 111 14.20 -1.47 9.74
C ASN A 111 13.39 -2.69 10.18
N TYR A 112 12.10 -2.72 9.91
CA TYR A 112 11.21 -3.86 10.18
C TYR A 112 11.01 -4.77 8.97
N SER A 113 11.74 -4.53 7.87
CA SER A 113 11.58 -5.28 6.60
C SER A 113 11.67 -6.79 6.79
N GLY A 114 12.55 -7.28 7.66
CA GLY A 114 12.67 -8.72 7.94
C GLY A 114 11.42 -9.31 8.59
N TYR A 115 10.78 -8.60 9.52
CA TYR A 115 9.52 -9.03 10.12
C TYR A 115 8.38 -9.01 9.11
N PHE A 116 8.30 -7.94 8.32
CA PHE A 116 7.30 -7.80 7.27
C PHE A 116 7.44 -8.89 6.20
N GLN A 117 8.68 -9.19 5.79
CA GLN A 117 8.99 -10.28 4.87
C GLN A 117 8.51 -11.63 5.42
N ALA A 118 8.87 -11.96 6.67
CA ALA A 118 8.47 -13.21 7.32
C ALA A 118 6.95 -13.37 7.38
N ARG A 119 6.19 -12.29 7.60
CA ARG A 119 4.72 -12.29 7.56
C ARG A 119 4.16 -12.65 6.19
N LEU A 120 4.82 -12.22 5.11
CA LEU A 120 4.41 -12.53 3.74
C LEU A 120 4.91 -13.89 3.26
N GLU A 121 6.03 -14.40 3.80
CA GLU A 121 6.60 -15.69 3.42
C GLU A 121 5.78 -16.89 3.89
N SER A 122 5.17 -16.80 5.07
CA SER A 122 4.43 -17.93 5.63
C SER A 122 3.29 -17.46 6.53
N PHE A 123 2.08 -17.96 6.24
CA PHE A 123 0.89 -17.68 7.03
C PHE A 123 -0.20 -18.73 6.76
N THR A 124 -1.16 -18.83 7.70
CA THR A 124 -2.34 -19.71 7.57
C THR A 124 -3.59 -18.85 7.51
N ILE A 125 -4.42 -19.03 6.49
CA ILE A 125 -5.74 -18.41 6.33
C ILE A 125 -6.71 -19.46 5.81
N ASP A 126 -7.93 -19.51 6.36
CA ASP A 126 -8.96 -20.48 6.01
C ASP A 126 -8.44 -21.93 6.16
N GLU A 127 -7.72 -22.21 7.26
CA GLU A 127 -7.07 -23.51 7.53
C GLU A 127 -6.10 -23.97 6.43
N THR A 128 -5.70 -23.06 5.54
CA THR A 128 -4.77 -23.31 4.44
C THR A 128 -3.45 -22.61 4.70
N ASP A 129 -2.36 -23.37 4.64
CA ASP A 129 -1.00 -22.86 4.77
C ASP A 129 -0.52 -22.27 3.44
N TYR A 130 -0.05 -21.03 3.49
CA TYR A 130 0.61 -20.35 2.38
C TYR A 130 2.10 -20.22 2.69
N LYS A 131 2.92 -20.59 1.72
CA LYS A 131 4.38 -20.48 1.81
C LYS A 131 4.93 -19.99 0.49
N PHE A 132 5.69 -18.88 0.55
CA PHE A 132 6.36 -18.26 -0.58
C PHE A 132 7.86 -18.29 -0.35
N GLU A 133 8.61 -18.86 -1.29
CA GLU A 133 10.07 -19.03 -1.16
C GLU A 133 10.85 -17.76 -1.50
N LYS A 134 10.24 -16.86 -2.28
CA LYS A 134 10.91 -15.66 -2.80
C LYS A 134 10.05 -14.42 -2.53
N VAL A 135 10.25 -13.86 -1.35
CA VAL A 135 9.66 -12.58 -0.96
C VAL A 135 10.79 -11.56 -0.75
N TYR A 136 10.69 -10.43 -1.43
CA TYR A 136 11.61 -9.32 -1.29
C TYR A 136 10.87 -8.11 -0.78
N VAL A 137 11.45 -7.41 0.18
CA VAL A 137 10.92 -6.14 0.70
C VAL A 137 11.90 -5.03 0.36
N LEU A 138 11.42 -4.05 -0.40
CA LEU A 138 12.20 -2.91 -0.86
C LEU A 138 11.63 -1.61 -0.27
N PRO A 139 12.47 -0.58 -0.06
CA PRO A 139 11.97 0.73 0.35
C PRO A 139 11.06 1.31 -0.75
N GLN A 140 9.92 1.89 -0.33
CA GLN A 140 9.05 2.65 -1.23
C GLN A 140 9.85 3.80 -1.87
N GLY A 141 9.54 4.13 -3.13
CA GLY A 141 10.34 5.04 -3.94
C GLY A 141 11.45 4.35 -4.75
N ALA A 142 12.04 3.25 -4.26
CA ALA A 142 13.01 2.48 -5.06
C ALA A 142 12.42 2.00 -6.39
N GLY A 143 11.15 1.58 -6.38
CA GLY A 143 10.43 1.21 -7.60
C GLY A 143 10.26 2.38 -8.58
N ALA A 144 10.02 3.58 -8.07
CA ALA A 144 9.94 4.80 -8.89
C ALA A 144 11.31 5.13 -9.53
N LYS A 145 12.40 5.03 -8.77
CA LYS A 145 13.76 5.22 -9.30
C LYS A 145 14.07 4.21 -10.41
N LEU A 146 13.79 2.92 -10.18
CA LEU A 146 13.97 1.88 -11.19
C LEU A 146 13.11 2.12 -12.45
N ALA A 147 11.90 2.65 -12.29
CA ALA A 147 11.04 3.01 -13.40
C ALA A 147 11.62 4.20 -14.20
N ILE A 148 12.17 5.20 -13.52
CA ILE A 148 12.89 6.32 -14.16
C ILE A 148 14.08 5.80 -14.94
N ASP A 149 14.91 4.96 -14.36
CA ASP A 149 16.10 4.40 -15.03
C ASP A 149 15.73 3.59 -16.28
N LYS A 150 14.67 2.81 -16.20
CA LYS A 150 14.24 1.94 -17.30
C LYS A 150 13.46 2.67 -18.39
N TYR A 151 12.65 3.63 -18.01
CA TYR A 151 11.69 4.27 -18.93
C TYR A 151 11.91 5.78 -19.08
N GLY A 152 12.95 6.34 -18.48
CA GLY A 152 13.25 7.78 -18.52
C GLY A 152 13.43 8.31 -19.94
N ASN A 153 13.87 7.44 -20.88
CA ASN A 153 13.96 7.77 -22.29
C ASN A 153 12.59 8.07 -22.97
N LYS A 154 11.48 7.71 -22.32
CA LYS A 154 10.11 8.00 -22.78
C LYS A 154 9.55 9.31 -22.23
N PHE A 155 10.27 9.95 -21.30
CA PHE A 155 9.87 11.25 -20.78
C PHE A 155 10.17 12.38 -21.80
N PRO A 156 9.50 13.54 -21.70
CA PRO A 156 9.85 14.72 -22.49
C PRO A 156 11.32 15.11 -22.31
N GLU A 157 11.96 15.65 -23.37
CA GLU A 157 13.40 15.99 -23.35
C GLU A 157 13.79 16.89 -22.18
N GLU A 158 12.94 17.86 -21.84
CA GLU A 158 13.13 18.75 -20.69
C GLU A 158 13.27 18.00 -19.36
N GLN A 159 12.60 16.83 -19.23
CA GLN A 159 12.67 16.00 -18.02
C GLN A 159 13.84 15.03 -18.05
N LYS A 160 14.26 14.58 -19.22
CA LYS A 160 15.40 13.64 -19.37
C LYS A 160 16.71 14.25 -18.89
N GLU A 161 16.93 15.54 -19.17
CA GLU A 161 18.13 16.26 -18.76
C GLU A 161 18.28 16.25 -17.22
N TYR A 162 17.17 16.36 -16.49
CA TYR A 162 17.16 16.34 -15.01
C TYR A 162 17.27 14.93 -14.42
N LEU A 163 16.72 13.92 -15.09
CA LEU A 163 16.60 12.57 -14.51
C LEU A 163 17.84 11.68 -14.73
N GLY A 164 18.70 11.99 -15.71
CA GLY A 164 19.82 11.14 -16.08
C GLY A 164 21.13 11.44 -15.38
N THR A 165 21.41 12.71 -15.09
CA THR A 165 22.72 13.18 -14.61
C THR A 165 22.66 14.16 -13.46
N SER A 166 21.46 14.57 -13.04
CA SER A 166 21.28 15.59 -12.01
C SER A 166 20.96 14.97 -10.65
N SER A 167 21.20 15.75 -9.62
CA SER A 167 20.74 15.44 -8.27
C SER A 167 19.29 15.89 -8.11
N TYR A 168 18.44 15.02 -7.57
CA TYR A 168 17.03 15.30 -7.33
C TYR A 168 16.51 14.53 -6.12
N VAL A 169 15.37 14.96 -5.62
CA VAL A 169 14.64 14.24 -4.57
C VAL A 169 13.41 13.58 -5.17
N LEU A 170 13.27 12.28 -4.96
CA LEU A 170 12.01 11.57 -5.16
C LEU A 170 11.19 11.68 -3.89
N ALA A 171 10.00 12.26 -3.99
CA ALA A 171 9.04 12.33 -2.89
C ALA A 171 7.88 11.39 -3.18
N ASP A 172 7.74 10.33 -2.38
CA ASP A 172 6.54 9.48 -2.38
C ASP A 172 5.60 9.95 -1.28
N VAL A 173 4.53 10.63 -1.67
CA VAL A 173 3.52 11.17 -0.77
C VAL A 173 2.43 10.12 -0.60
N GLY A 174 2.61 9.23 0.36
CA GLY A 174 1.64 8.21 0.73
C GLY A 174 0.46 8.75 1.55
N PHE A 175 -0.44 7.86 1.95
CA PHE A 175 -1.56 8.23 2.81
C PHE A 175 -1.09 8.63 4.22
N ASN A 176 -0.23 7.82 4.83
CA ASN A 176 0.26 8.04 6.19
C ASN A 176 1.72 8.50 6.24
N THR A 177 2.53 8.17 5.24
CA THR A 177 3.97 8.44 5.20
C THR A 177 4.34 9.38 4.06
N LEU A 178 5.42 10.12 4.26
CA LEU A 178 6.16 10.84 3.24
C LEU A 178 7.55 10.21 3.18
N ASP A 179 7.89 9.59 2.05
CA ASP A 179 9.19 8.98 1.82
C ASP A 179 9.99 9.81 0.81
N LEU A 180 11.19 10.22 1.23
CA LEU A 180 12.10 11.05 0.46
C LEU A 180 13.37 10.24 0.13
N LEU A 181 13.67 10.11 -1.16
CA LEU A 181 14.90 9.49 -1.65
C LEU A 181 15.74 10.55 -2.34
N LEU A 182 16.94 10.79 -1.84
CA LEU A 182 17.90 11.62 -2.55
C LEU A 182 18.59 10.79 -3.63
N VAL A 183 18.54 11.29 -4.84
CA VAL A 183 19.34 10.80 -5.97
C VAL A 183 20.42 11.84 -6.22
N ASN A 184 21.67 11.43 -6.21
CA ASN A 184 22.83 12.29 -6.48
C ASN A 184 23.60 11.71 -7.66
N ASP A 185 23.75 12.49 -8.72
CA ASP A 185 24.39 12.06 -9.99
C ASP A 185 23.85 10.72 -10.50
N GLY A 186 22.52 10.54 -10.46
CA GLY A 186 21.84 9.33 -10.90
C GLY A 186 21.92 8.15 -9.91
N LEU A 187 22.67 8.27 -8.82
CA LEU A 187 22.83 7.22 -7.81
C LEU A 187 22.01 7.52 -6.55
N THR A 188 21.51 6.48 -5.91
CA THR A 188 20.85 6.57 -4.61
C THR A 188 21.80 6.18 -3.49
N ASP A 189 21.83 6.98 -2.42
CA ASP A 189 22.50 6.61 -1.17
C ASP A 189 21.44 6.30 -0.10
N PRO A 190 21.32 5.02 0.34
CA PRO A 190 20.36 4.65 1.37
C PRO A 190 20.51 5.43 2.68
N ASN A 191 21.71 5.93 3.00
CA ASN A 191 21.94 6.73 4.21
C ASN A 191 21.29 8.13 4.14
N LEU A 192 20.90 8.56 2.95
CA LEU A 192 20.23 9.85 2.70
C LEU A 192 18.72 9.70 2.46
N PHE A 193 18.18 8.51 2.71
CA PHE A 193 16.75 8.28 2.66
C PHE A 193 16.09 8.77 3.95
N CYS A 194 14.93 9.40 3.81
CA CYS A 194 14.16 9.92 4.92
C CYS A 194 12.69 9.50 4.79
N GLY A 195 12.21 8.74 5.77
CA GLY A 195 10.78 8.39 5.89
C GLY A 195 10.16 9.13 7.07
N ILE A 196 9.05 9.81 6.86
CA ILE A 196 8.36 10.61 7.86
C ILE A 196 6.94 10.06 8.04
N GLU A 197 6.68 9.48 9.22
CA GLU A 197 5.35 9.00 9.57
C GLU A 197 4.39 10.15 9.87
N LYS A 198 3.09 9.91 9.65
CA LYS A 198 2.01 10.85 9.94
C LYS A 198 2.14 12.20 9.23
N ASN A 199 2.88 12.24 8.13
CA ASN A 199 3.07 13.42 7.28
C ASN A 199 2.63 13.19 5.83
N GLY A 200 1.82 12.17 5.58
CA GLY A 200 1.18 11.93 4.29
C GLY A 200 -0.13 12.71 4.13
N ILE A 201 -0.94 12.28 3.17
CA ILE A 201 -2.26 12.87 2.86
C ILE A 201 -3.19 12.91 4.08
N LEU A 202 -3.04 11.97 5.01
CA LEU A 202 -3.81 11.94 6.26
C LEU A 202 -3.69 13.22 7.07
N LYS A 203 -2.49 13.80 7.15
CA LYS A 203 -2.24 15.08 7.84
C LYS A 203 -2.98 16.22 7.15
N CYS A 204 -2.87 16.32 5.83
CA CYS A 204 -3.59 17.33 5.05
C CYS A 204 -5.12 17.20 5.25
N SER A 205 -5.63 15.98 5.25
CA SER A 205 -7.05 15.71 5.52
C SER A 205 -7.48 16.16 6.92
N ALA A 206 -6.64 15.94 7.93
CA ALA A 206 -6.92 16.39 9.29
C ALA A 206 -6.93 17.93 9.41
N GLU A 207 -6.00 18.60 8.74
CA GLU A 207 -5.94 20.08 8.69
C GLU A 207 -7.18 20.64 7.97
N ILE A 208 -7.61 20.06 6.86
CA ILE A 208 -8.84 20.44 6.15
C ILE A 208 -10.08 20.25 7.04
N ALA A 209 -10.20 19.11 7.73
CA ALA A 209 -11.31 18.87 8.64
C ALA A 209 -11.37 19.90 9.77
N GLN A 210 -10.20 20.28 10.29
CA GLN A 210 -10.09 21.31 11.32
C GLN A 210 -10.48 22.71 10.79
N GLU A 211 -10.06 23.07 9.59
CA GLU A 211 -10.42 24.36 8.97
C GLU A 211 -11.92 24.43 8.65
N ILE A 212 -12.53 23.34 8.17
CA ILE A 212 -13.98 23.28 7.95
C ILE A 212 -14.72 23.44 9.28
N TYR A 213 -14.25 22.78 10.34
CA TYR A 213 -14.86 22.95 11.66
C TYR A 213 -14.77 24.39 12.16
N LYS A 214 -13.60 25.03 12.06
CA LYS A 214 -13.42 26.42 12.48
C LYS A 214 -14.31 27.42 11.72
N ASN A 215 -14.42 27.24 10.42
CA ASN A 215 -15.09 28.21 9.56
C ASN A 215 -16.60 27.98 9.43
N HIS A 216 -17.04 26.74 9.58
CA HIS A 216 -18.43 26.32 9.33
C HIS A 216 -19.10 25.62 10.51
N ASN A 217 -18.37 25.41 11.62
CA ASN A 217 -18.84 24.68 12.82
C ASN A 217 -19.41 23.28 12.47
N ARG A 218 -18.83 22.61 11.47
CA ARG A 218 -19.25 21.30 10.97
C ARG A 218 -18.13 20.29 11.09
N GLN A 219 -18.37 19.20 11.81
CA GLN A 219 -17.46 18.07 11.88
C GLN A 219 -17.61 17.21 10.64
N ILE A 220 -16.49 16.89 9.99
CA ILE A 220 -16.39 15.94 8.90
C ILE A 220 -15.38 14.86 9.23
N THR A 221 -15.54 13.69 8.61
CA THR A 221 -14.59 12.59 8.71
C THR A 221 -13.32 12.89 7.92
N LEU A 222 -12.24 12.17 8.23
CA LEU A 222 -10.99 12.27 7.44
C LEU A 222 -11.19 11.82 5.99
N GLN A 223 -12.14 10.91 5.76
CA GLN A 223 -12.50 10.47 4.41
C GLN A 223 -13.18 11.60 3.61
N GLU A 224 -14.15 12.30 4.21
CA GLU A 224 -14.80 13.46 3.59
C GLU A 224 -13.79 14.59 3.36
N ALA A 225 -12.89 14.84 4.32
CA ALA A 225 -11.81 15.82 4.16
C ALA A 225 -10.87 15.45 3.00
N ARG A 226 -10.60 14.16 2.79
CA ARG A 226 -9.85 13.69 1.65
C ARG A 226 -10.59 13.94 0.33
N GLU A 227 -11.89 13.72 0.29
CA GLU A 227 -12.69 14.03 -0.92
C GLU A 227 -12.62 15.53 -1.26
N VAL A 228 -12.58 16.40 -0.25
CA VAL A 228 -12.34 17.84 -0.46
C VAL A 228 -10.96 18.08 -1.08
N LEU A 229 -9.92 17.37 -0.60
CA LEU A 229 -8.58 17.45 -1.18
C LEU A 229 -8.56 17.01 -2.65
N ASP A 230 -9.26 15.92 -2.96
CA ASP A 230 -9.29 15.32 -4.31
C ASP A 230 -10.15 16.16 -5.29
N THR A 231 -11.21 16.80 -4.81
CA THR A 231 -12.19 17.55 -5.63
C THR A 231 -11.95 19.05 -5.64
N GLY A 232 -11.26 19.58 -4.64
CA GLY A 232 -10.99 21.01 -4.47
C GLY A 232 -12.16 21.81 -3.88
N TYR A 233 -13.28 21.17 -3.50
CA TYR A 233 -14.42 21.86 -2.90
C TYR A 233 -15.19 20.97 -1.91
N TYR A 234 -15.83 21.63 -0.96
CA TYR A 234 -16.69 21.02 0.06
C TYR A 234 -18.16 21.29 -0.31
N LYS A 235 -18.99 20.24 -0.30
CA LYS A 235 -20.44 20.33 -0.59
C LYS A 235 -21.26 20.40 0.68
#